data_1051f3abc3dba080a8d3924da9c28919
#
_entry.id   1051f3abc3dba080a8d3924da9c28919
#
_cell.length_a   1.000
_cell.length_b   1.000
_cell.length_c   1.000
_cell.angle_alpha   90.00
_cell.angle_beta   90.00
_cell.angle_gamma   90.00
#
_symmetry.space_group_name_H-M   'P 1'
#
loop_
_entity.id
_entity.type
_entity.pdbx_description
1 polymer ?
#
loop_
_entity_poly.entity_id
_entity_poly.type
_entity_poly.pdbx_seq_one_letter_code
_entity_poly.pdbx_strand_id
1 'polypeptide(L)'
;AVQELTGRYAAHAREAGQADTAQVLEAVRTRGARSLREALQLLRILHFAIWEAGNYHNTLGRFDQYMYPYFRHDIDSGVLTEEEAFDLVEEFFLACNKDSDLYPGMQQGDNGQSLMLGGCKPEDGGSAVNDLTYLIMEVSKELKLIDPKINLRVSHNTPLEIYEMGTRLTRAGLGFPQYSNDDAV
;
A
#
# COMPACT_ATOMS: atom_id res chain seq x y z
N ALA A 1 -2.21 2.58 -23.90
CA ALA A 1 -3.13 3.33 -23.03
C ALA A 1 -2.48 3.74 -21.72
N VAL A 2 -2.11 2.79 -20.78
CA VAL A 2 -1.54 3.16 -19.46
C VAL A 2 -0.23 3.95 -19.60
N GLN A 3 0.72 3.51 -20.43
CA GLN A 3 1.97 4.23 -20.67
C GLN A 3 1.74 5.63 -21.26
N GLU A 4 0.74 5.80 -22.09
CA GLU A 4 0.35 7.11 -22.63
C GLU A 4 -0.23 8.01 -21.53
N LEU A 5 -1.13 7.47 -20.71
CA LEU A 5 -1.66 8.17 -19.55
C LEU A 5 -0.54 8.63 -18.62
N THR A 6 0.41 7.74 -18.30
CA THR A 6 1.58 8.06 -17.45
C THR A 6 2.42 9.19 -18.08
N GLY A 7 2.63 9.16 -19.39
CA GLY A 7 3.35 10.24 -20.10
C GLY A 7 2.64 11.60 -20.04
N ARG A 8 1.32 11.62 -20.11
CA ARG A 8 0.52 12.85 -19.94
C ARG A 8 0.65 13.40 -18.51
N TYR A 9 0.58 12.54 -17.51
CA TYR A 9 0.82 12.96 -16.11
C TYR A 9 2.25 13.47 -15.89
N ALA A 10 3.25 12.83 -16.49
CA ALA A 10 4.64 13.30 -16.43
C ALA A 10 4.81 14.69 -17.06
N ALA A 11 4.17 14.94 -18.19
CA ALA A 11 4.19 16.27 -18.83
C ALA A 11 3.53 17.33 -17.94
N HIS A 12 2.35 17.01 -17.40
CA HIS A 12 1.63 17.92 -16.50
C HIS A 12 2.41 18.22 -15.21
N ALA A 13 3.07 17.20 -14.62
CA ALA A 13 3.92 17.38 -13.45
C ALA A 13 5.09 18.34 -13.74
N ARG A 14 5.72 18.26 -14.93
CA ARG A 14 6.76 19.24 -15.34
C ARG A 14 6.21 20.65 -15.44
N GLU A 15 5.05 20.82 -16.07
CA GLU A 15 4.39 22.12 -16.19
C GLU A 15 4.04 22.73 -14.84
N ALA A 16 3.67 21.88 -13.87
CA ALA A 16 3.40 22.26 -12.50
C ALA A 16 4.66 22.46 -11.63
N GLY A 17 5.86 22.32 -12.19
CA GLY A 17 7.13 22.46 -11.46
C GLY A 17 7.49 21.26 -10.57
N GLN A 18 6.80 20.13 -10.72
CA GLN A 18 7.00 18.91 -9.94
C GLN A 18 8.01 17.99 -10.65
N ALA A 19 9.28 18.41 -10.71
CA ALA A 19 10.31 17.74 -11.48
C ALA A 19 10.56 16.28 -11.06
N ASP A 20 10.61 16.03 -9.75
CA ASP A 20 10.85 14.69 -9.20
C ASP A 20 9.71 13.72 -9.53
N THR A 21 8.47 14.18 -9.38
CA THR A 21 7.28 13.39 -9.75
C THR A 21 7.28 13.08 -11.24
N ALA A 22 7.63 14.06 -12.08
CA ALA A 22 7.75 13.85 -13.53
C ALA A 22 8.82 12.81 -13.87
N GLN A 23 9.96 12.85 -13.18
CA GLN A 23 11.06 11.89 -13.39
C GLN A 23 10.61 10.45 -13.00
N VAL A 24 9.96 10.28 -11.86
CA VAL A 24 9.42 9.00 -11.41
C VAL A 24 8.42 8.44 -12.43
N LEU A 25 7.47 9.27 -12.89
CA LEU A 25 6.47 8.88 -13.87
C LEU A 25 7.11 8.44 -15.21
N GLU A 26 8.11 9.16 -15.72
CA GLU A 26 8.83 8.76 -16.94
C GLU A 26 9.60 7.45 -16.75
N ALA A 27 10.19 7.25 -15.57
CA ALA A 27 10.90 6.02 -15.26
C ALA A 27 9.96 4.80 -15.28
N VAL A 28 8.84 4.86 -14.53
CA VAL A 28 7.88 3.73 -14.44
C VAL A 28 7.07 3.53 -15.72
N ARG A 29 7.01 4.52 -16.60
CA ARG A 29 6.35 4.41 -17.91
C ARG A 29 7.05 3.41 -18.83
N THR A 30 8.36 3.33 -18.74
CA THR A 30 9.21 2.60 -19.71
C THR A 30 9.87 1.36 -19.15
N ARG A 31 9.95 1.24 -17.81
CA ARG A 31 10.60 0.13 -17.12
C ARG A 31 9.89 -0.19 -15.80
N GLY A 32 10.24 -1.31 -15.22
CA GLY A 32 9.83 -1.66 -13.84
C GLY A 32 10.43 -0.72 -12.80
N ALA A 33 9.79 -0.68 -11.63
CA ALA A 33 10.25 0.08 -10.48
C ALA A 33 11.63 -0.40 -9.97
N ARG A 34 12.41 0.52 -9.40
CA ARG A 34 13.73 0.26 -8.80
C ARG A 34 13.87 0.81 -7.38
N SER A 35 12.91 1.62 -6.93
CA SER A 35 12.84 2.20 -5.59
C SER A 35 11.43 2.06 -5.03
N LEU A 36 11.26 2.26 -3.72
CA LEU A 36 9.95 2.25 -3.07
C LEU A 36 9.01 3.29 -3.69
N ARG A 37 9.49 4.51 -3.89
CA ARG A 37 8.72 5.59 -4.51
C ARG A 37 8.23 5.23 -5.91
N GLU A 38 9.12 4.65 -6.73
CA GLU A 38 8.75 4.19 -8.07
C GLU A 38 7.73 3.04 -8.02
N ALA A 39 7.89 2.10 -7.07
CA ALA A 39 7.00 0.95 -6.93
C ALA A 39 5.59 1.40 -6.48
N LEU A 40 5.49 2.31 -5.52
CA LEU A 40 4.22 2.89 -5.09
C LEU A 40 3.55 3.67 -6.22
N GLN A 41 4.30 4.48 -6.96
CA GLN A 41 3.77 5.24 -8.10
C GLN A 41 3.29 4.32 -9.23
N LEU A 42 4.03 3.27 -9.56
CA LEU A 42 3.62 2.28 -10.57
C LEU A 42 2.35 1.55 -10.14
N LEU A 43 2.31 1.08 -8.89
CA LEU A 43 1.13 0.43 -8.35
C LEU A 43 -0.09 1.37 -8.39
N ARG A 44 0.09 2.63 -7.98
CA ARG A 44 -0.98 3.62 -7.97
C ARG A 44 -1.59 3.85 -9.36
N ILE A 45 -0.76 3.98 -10.40
CA ILE A 45 -1.25 4.16 -11.76
C ILE A 45 -2.00 2.93 -12.29
N LEU A 46 -1.47 1.73 -12.03
CA LEU A 46 -2.11 0.49 -12.45
C LEU A 46 -3.43 0.28 -11.71
N HIS A 47 -3.45 0.50 -10.41
CA HIS A 47 -4.64 0.41 -9.57
C HIS A 47 -5.73 1.39 -10.04
N PHE A 48 -5.37 2.65 -10.29
CA PHE A 48 -6.28 3.65 -10.81
C PHE A 48 -6.83 3.26 -12.20
N ALA A 49 -5.98 2.77 -13.08
CA ALA A 49 -6.41 2.35 -14.43
C ALA A 49 -7.39 1.16 -14.38
N ILE A 50 -7.21 0.23 -13.46
CA ILE A 50 -8.13 -0.90 -13.24
C ILE A 50 -9.45 -0.40 -12.67
N TRP A 51 -9.40 0.54 -11.73
CA TRP A 51 -10.58 1.14 -11.13
C TRP A 51 -11.40 1.93 -12.14
N GLU A 52 -10.78 2.78 -12.97
CA GLU A 52 -11.43 3.50 -14.06
C GLU A 52 -12.08 2.58 -15.11
N ALA A 53 -11.59 1.35 -15.25
CA ALA A 53 -12.22 0.32 -16.09
C ALA A 53 -13.51 -0.29 -15.49
N GLY A 54 -13.97 0.20 -14.33
CA GLY A 54 -15.17 -0.24 -13.64
C GLY A 54 -14.95 -1.44 -12.71
N ASN A 55 -13.71 -1.75 -12.38
CA ASN A 55 -13.39 -2.78 -11.40
C ASN A 55 -13.27 -2.14 -10.01
N TYR A 56 -14.36 -2.14 -9.28
CA TYR A 56 -14.39 -1.76 -7.87
C TYR A 56 -13.84 -2.90 -7.00
N HIS A 57 -13.54 -2.63 -5.75
CA HIS A 57 -12.98 -3.60 -4.80
C HIS A 57 -11.64 -4.22 -5.25
N ASN A 58 -10.77 -3.39 -5.80
CA ASN A 58 -9.43 -3.83 -6.17
C ASN A 58 -8.56 -3.99 -4.93
N THR A 59 -8.22 -5.23 -4.59
CA THR A 59 -7.32 -5.49 -3.48
C THR A 59 -5.86 -5.21 -3.87
N LEU A 60 -5.08 -4.73 -2.90
CA LEU A 60 -3.65 -4.47 -3.08
C LEU A 60 -2.80 -5.73 -2.79
N GLY A 61 -3.45 -6.84 -2.43
CA GLY A 61 -2.77 -8.11 -2.16
C GLY A 61 -1.81 -8.05 -0.97
N ARG A 62 -0.79 -8.90 -0.98
CA ARG A 62 0.24 -8.99 0.08
C ARG A 62 1.25 -7.85 -0.03
N PHE A 63 0.80 -6.66 0.27
CA PHE A 63 1.50 -5.40 0.03
C PHE A 63 2.88 -5.35 0.69
N ASP A 64 2.97 -5.75 1.95
CA ASP A 64 4.22 -5.79 2.70
C ASP A 64 5.24 -6.79 2.15
N GLN A 65 4.82 -7.76 1.34
CA GLN A 65 5.72 -8.75 0.77
C GLN A 65 6.35 -8.26 -0.54
N TYR A 66 5.53 -7.82 -1.49
CA TYR A 66 6.05 -7.41 -2.80
C TYR A 66 6.67 -6.00 -2.81
N MET A 67 6.34 -5.16 -1.82
CA MET A 67 6.97 -3.85 -1.63
C MET A 67 8.25 -3.93 -0.78
N TYR A 68 8.40 -4.96 0.06
CA TYR A 68 9.53 -5.09 0.97
C TYR A 68 10.90 -5.03 0.31
N PRO A 69 11.16 -5.69 -0.84
CA PRO A 69 12.46 -5.61 -1.51
C PRO A 69 12.88 -4.17 -1.88
N TYR A 70 11.92 -3.34 -2.32
CA TYR A 70 12.17 -1.93 -2.64
C TYR A 70 12.43 -1.11 -1.38
N PHE A 71 11.61 -1.31 -0.34
CA PHE A 71 11.77 -0.67 0.95
C PHE A 71 13.14 -0.97 1.56
N ARG A 72 13.53 -2.24 1.67
CA ARG A 72 14.83 -2.62 2.25
C ARG A 72 15.99 -2.11 1.41
N HIS A 73 15.90 -2.21 0.10
CA HIS A 73 16.93 -1.68 -0.79
C HIS A 73 17.20 -0.19 -0.53
N ASP A 74 16.15 0.61 -0.45
CA ASP A 74 16.27 2.06 -0.27
C ASP A 74 16.75 2.44 1.13
N ILE A 75 16.31 1.72 2.18
CA ILE A 75 16.81 1.90 3.55
C ILE A 75 18.28 1.47 3.65
N ASP A 76 18.62 0.27 3.20
CA ASP A 76 19.99 -0.27 3.32
C ASP A 76 21.02 0.52 2.51
N SER A 77 20.61 1.11 1.40
CA SER A 77 21.47 1.98 0.58
C SER A 77 21.50 3.45 1.04
N GLY A 78 20.69 3.82 2.04
CA GLY A 78 20.59 5.19 2.54
C GLY A 78 19.92 6.16 1.57
N VAL A 79 19.14 5.63 0.60
CA VAL A 79 18.32 6.45 -0.31
C VAL A 79 17.11 7.03 0.41
N LEU A 80 16.54 6.26 1.35
CA LEU A 80 15.45 6.69 2.22
C LEU A 80 15.81 6.43 3.69
N THR A 81 15.31 7.30 4.55
CA THR A 81 15.15 7.03 5.99
C THR A 81 13.83 6.31 6.24
N GLU A 82 13.66 5.73 7.43
CA GLU A 82 12.38 5.14 7.82
C GLU A 82 11.25 6.17 7.86
N GLU A 83 11.54 7.42 8.27
CA GLU A 83 10.59 8.53 8.30
C GLU A 83 10.12 8.89 6.88
N GLU A 84 11.05 9.01 5.92
CA GLU A 84 10.70 9.28 4.52
C GLU A 84 9.92 8.12 3.89
N ALA A 85 10.21 6.88 4.26
CA ALA A 85 9.43 5.71 3.82
C ALA A 85 8.02 5.71 4.43
N PHE A 86 7.88 6.14 5.68
CA PHE A 86 6.60 6.35 6.35
C PHE A 86 5.75 7.37 5.58
N ASP A 87 6.31 8.55 5.30
CA ASP A 87 5.64 9.61 4.54
C ASP A 87 5.18 9.12 3.15
N LEU A 88 6.02 8.35 2.44
CA LEU A 88 5.65 7.78 1.14
C LEU A 88 4.46 6.82 1.22
N VAL A 89 4.38 6.01 2.27
CA VAL A 89 3.25 5.10 2.48
C VAL A 89 2.00 5.88 2.88
N GLU A 90 2.13 6.94 3.69
CA GLU A 90 1.03 7.86 3.99
C GLU A 90 0.47 8.51 2.73
N GLU A 91 1.33 9.08 1.88
CA GLU A 91 0.92 9.67 0.61
C GLU A 91 0.16 8.68 -0.28
N PHE A 92 0.62 7.42 -0.31
CA PHE A 92 -0.05 6.36 -1.05
C PHE A 92 -1.45 6.05 -0.48
N PHE A 93 -1.59 5.97 0.85
CA PHE A 93 -2.87 5.73 1.50
C PHE A 93 -3.84 6.90 1.29
N LEU A 94 -3.35 8.13 1.41
CA LEU A 94 -4.13 9.34 1.10
C LEU A 94 -4.60 9.32 -0.36
N ALA A 95 -3.74 8.90 -1.29
CA ALA A 95 -4.11 8.79 -2.70
C ALA A 95 -5.20 7.73 -2.93
N CYS A 96 -5.18 6.61 -2.21
CA CYS A 96 -6.25 5.61 -2.25
C CYS A 96 -7.59 6.16 -1.77
N ASN A 97 -7.59 7.03 -0.76
CA ASN A 97 -8.82 7.64 -0.23
C ASN A 97 -9.39 8.76 -1.12
N LYS A 98 -8.63 9.28 -2.09
CA LYS A 98 -9.15 10.22 -3.09
C LYS A 98 -10.08 9.55 -4.11
N ASP A 99 -10.02 8.26 -4.24
CA ASP A 99 -10.88 7.48 -5.13
C ASP A 99 -12.25 7.23 -4.45
N SER A 100 -12.90 8.28 -3.97
CA SER A 100 -14.23 8.13 -3.37
C SER A 100 -15.24 7.75 -4.43
N ASP A 101 -15.87 6.61 -4.24
CA ASP A 101 -16.99 6.18 -5.07
C ASP A 101 -18.31 6.75 -4.50
N LEU A 102 -19.01 7.51 -5.32
CA LEU A 102 -20.31 8.07 -4.97
C LEU A 102 -21.44 7.05 -5.23
N TYR A 103 -21.23 5.80 -4.85
CA TYR A 103 -22.22 4.76 -5.02
C TYR A 103 -23.46 5.05 -4.14
N PRO A 104 -24.65 5.29 -4.73
CA PRO A 104 -25.86 5.51 -3.93
C PRO A 104 -26.18 4.27 -3.10
N GLY A 105 -26.20 4.40 -1.76
CA GLY A 105 -26.53 3.32 -0.84
C GLY A 105 -25.34 2.53 -0.30
N MET A 106 -24.11 2.81 -0.74
CA MET A 106 -22.89 2.28 -0.15
C MET A 106 -22.30 3.25 0.87
N GLN A 107 -21.47 2.74 1.76
CA GLN A 107 -20.73 3.59 2.70
C GLN A 107 -19.78 4.49 1.91
N GLN A 108 -19.90 5.80 2.11
CA GLN A 108 -19.07 6.78 1.44
C GLN A 108 -17.59 6.58 1.80
N GLY A 109 -16.72 6.51 0.82
CA GLY A 109 -15.29 6.32 1.02
C GLY A 109 -14.84 4.86 1.18
N ASP A 110 -15.75 3.89 1.13
CA ASP A 110 -15.42 2.47 1.17
C ASP A 110 -15.40 1.90 -0.26
N ASN A 111 -14.23 1.93 -0.88
CA ASN A 111 -14.02 1.37 -2.23
C ASN A 111 -13.58 -0.10 -2.19
N GLY A 112 -13.51 -0.71 -1.00
CA GLY A 112 -13.05 -2.08 -0.84
C GLY A 112 -11.58 -2.30 -1.21
N GLN A 113 -10.76 -1.26 -1.10
CA GLN A 113 -9.33 -1.31 -1.37
C GLN A 113 -8.62 -1.96 -0.18
N SER A 114 -8.66 -3.28 -0.13
CA SER A 114 -8.03 -4.03 0.96
C SER A 114 -6.57 -4.34 0.65
N LEU A 115 -5.72 -4.32 1.66
CA LEU A 115 -4.38 -4.88 1.58
C LEU A 115 -4.17 -5.96 2.64
N MET A 116 -3.30 -6.90 2.34
CA MET A 116 -2.97 -8.01 3.22
C MET A 116 -1.55 -7.84 3.74
N LEU A 117 -1.36 -8.10 5.04
CA LEU A 117 -0.09 -8.03 5.73
C LEU A 117 0.23 -9.36 6.42
N GLY A 118 1.50 -9.66 6.58
CA GLY A 118 2.00 -10.82 7.32
C GLY A 118 1.70 -12.16 6.64
N GLY A 119 1.25 -13.12 7.43
CA GLY A 119 1.02 -14.50 7.01
C GLY A 119 2.25 -15.37 7.08
N CYS A 120 2.20 -16.52 6.40
CA CYS A 120 3.30 -17.47 6.34
C CYS A 120 4.16 -17.29 5.09
N LYS A 121 5.44 -17.58 5.24
CA LYS A 121 6.38 -17.74 4.12
C LYS A 121 6.08 -19.05 3.42
N PRO A 122 6.06 -19.10 2.08
CA PRO A 122 5.78 -20.33 1.34
C PRO A 122 6.89 -21.38 1.47
N GLU A 123 8.12 -20.96 1.78
CA GLU A 123 9.28 -21.83 1.80
C GLU A 123 9.33 -22.73 3.04
N ASP A 124 8.95 -22.20 4.21
CA ASP A 124 9.13 -22.88 5.49
C ASP A 124 7.93 -22.78 6.44
N GLY A 125 6.86 -22.07 6.06
CA GLY A 125 5.71 -21.78 6.92
C GLY A 125 6.00 -20.78 8.04
N GLY A 126 7.21 -20.24 8.12
CA GLY A 126 7.57 -19.22 9.11
C GLY A 126 6.82 -17.91 8.92
N SER A 127 6.90 -17.02 9.93
CA SER A 127 6.26 -15.71 9.86
C SER A 127 6.82 -14.88 8.69
N ALA A 128 5.93 -14.30 7.88
CA ALA A 128 6.26 -13.37 6.82
C ALA A 128 6.17 -11.89 7.26
N VAL A 129 5.93 -11.65 8.54
CA VAL A 129 5.98 -10.29 9.14
C VAL A 129 7.38 -9.71 8.95
N ASN A 130 7.45 -8.47 8.54
CA ASN A 130 8.69 -7.73 8.28
C ASN A 130 8.57 -6.26 8.73
N ASP A 131 9.66 -5.48 8.65
CA ASP A 131 9.69 -4.09 9.11
C ASP A 131 8.63 -3.23 8.41
N LEU A 132 8.37 -3.47 7.13
CA LEU A 132 7.33 -2.76 6.39
C LEU A 132 5.92 -3.12 6.89
N THR A 133 5.70 -4.33 7.42
CA THR A 133 4.43 -4.70 8.06
C THR A 133 4.13 -3.77 9.25
N TYR A 134 5.13 -3.55 10.11
CA TYR A 134 5.00 -2.67 11.27
C TYR A 134 4.78 -1.21 10.85
N LEU A 135 5.55 -0.73 9.89
CA LEU A 135 5.43 0.64 9.37
C LEU A 135 4.03 0.90 8.82
N ILE A 136 3.48 0.01 8.01
CA ILE A 136 2.14 0.15 7.43
C ILE A 136 1.05 0.19 8.50
N MET A 137 1.19 -0.62 9.55
CA MET A 137 0.23 -0.61 10.66
C MET A 137 0.27 0.71 11.44
N GLU A 138 1.45 1.30 11.66
CA GLU A 138 1.56 2.62 12.31
C GLU A 138 1.00 3.73 11.41
N VAL A 139 1.28 3.73 10.11
CA VAL A 139 0.67 4.65 9.14
C VAL A 139 -0.86 4.58 9.21
N SER A 140 -1.41 3.38 9.17
CA SER A 140 -2.87 3.19 9.25
C SER A 140 -3.46 3.72 10.56
N LYS A 141 -2.75 3.55 11.66
CA LYS A 141 -3.14 4.05 12.98
C LYS A 141 -3.12 5.58 13.04
N GLU A 142 -2.15 6.22 12.40
CA GLU A 142 -2.03 7.68 12.38
C GLU A 142 -3.10 8.32 11.50
N LEU A 143 -3.21 7.87 10.28
CA LEU A 143 -4.15 8.43 9.30
C LEU A 143 -5.62 8.16 9.61
N LYS A 144 -5.94 7.01 10.20
CA LYS A 144 -7.32 6.61 10.53
C LYS A 144 -8.29 6.71 9.34
N LEU A 145 -7.81 6.30 8.17
CA LEU A 145 -8.59 6.30 6.94
C LEU A 145 -9.35 4.99 6.76
N ILE A 146 -10.43 5.00 6.00
CA ILE A 146 -11.23 3.80 5.69
C ILE A 146 -10.48 2.87 4.72
N ASP A 147 -9.82 3.43 3.72
CA ASP A 147 -9.03 2.72 2.71
C ASP A 147 -7.56 3.11 2.77
N PRO A 148 -6.66 2.18 2.49
CA PRO A 148 -6.90 0.77 2.29
C PRO A 148 -7.19 0.03 3.60
N LYS A 149 -8.12 -0.93 3.57
CA LYS A 149 -8.45 -1.77 4.74
C LYS A 149 -7.34 -2.77 5.02
N ILE A 150 -6.87 -2.80 6.24
CA ILE A 150 -5.87 -3.77 6.68
C ILE A 150 -6.51 -5.13 6.94
N ASN A 151 -5.98 -6.17 6.31
CA ASN A 151 -6.22 -7.57 6.62
C ASN A 151 -4.92 -8.19 7.11
N LEU A 152 -4.89 -8.71 8.32
CA LEU A 152 -3.75 -9.42 8.88
C LEU A 152 -3.91 -10.92 8.67
N ARG A 153 -2.99 -11.50 7.93
CA ARG A 153 -2.82 -12.96 7.91
C ARG A 153 -1.97 -13.35 9.09
N VAL A 154 -2.47 -14.27 9.88
CA VAL A 154 -1.85 -14.70 11.14
C VAL A 154 -1.71 -16.21 11.18
N SER A 155 -0.75 -16.69 11.96
CA SER A 155 -0.51 -18.11 12.23
C SER A 155 0.06 -18.26 13.64
N HIS A 156 0.29 -19.50 14.06
CA HIS A 156 0.99 -19.78 15.33
C HIS A 156 2.41 -19.16 15.40
N ASN A 157 3.00 -18.81 14.25
CA ASN A 157 4.32 -18.17 14.16
C ASN A 157 4.26 -16.63 14.12
N THR A 158 3.06 -16.04 14.18
CA THR A 158 2.92 -14.57 14.13
C THR A 158 3.40 -13.96 15.45
N PRO A 159 4.30 -12.95 15.43
CA PRO A 159 4.73 -12.25 16.63
C PRO A 159 3.56 -11.63 17.40
N LEU A 160 3.63 -11.69 18.74
CA LEU A 160 2.58 -11.16 19.62
C LEU A 160 2.35 -9.65 19.39
N GLU A 161 3.41 -8.92 19.10
CA GLU A 161 3.38 -7.48 18.84
C GLU A 161 2.42 -7.10 17.70
N ILE A 162 2.27 -7.97 16.70
CA ILE A 162 1.33 -7.76 15.59
C ILE A 162 -0.12 -7.78 16.09
N TYR A 163 -0.47 -8.69 17.00
CA TYR A 163 -1.80 -8.73 17.61
C TYR A 163 -2.04 -7.52 18.51
N GLU A 164 -1.01 -7.07 19.24
CA GLU A 164 -1.10 -5.86 20.07
C GLU A 164 -1.33 -4.62 19.20
N MET A 165 -0.61 -4.47 18.09
CA MET A 165 -0.79 -3.37 17.15
C MET A 165 -2.19 -3.42 16.50
N GLY A 166 -2.62 -4.59 16.04
CA GLY A 166 -3.96 -4.78 15.48
C GLY A 166 -5.07 -4.43 16.49
N THR A 167 -4.88 -4.79 17.77
CA THR A 167 -5.79 -4.40 18.84
C THR A 167 -5.85 -2.88 19.02
N ARG A 168 -4.73 -2.18 18.90
CA ARG A 168 -4.68 -0.70 18.97
C ARG A 168 -5.46 -0.08 17.81
N LEU A 169 -5.35 -0.61 16.58
CA LEU A 169 -6.13 -0.16 15.42
C LEU A 169 -7.64 -0.35 15.67
N THR A 170 -8.05 -1.53 16.15
CA THR A 170 -9.45 -1.80 16.48
C THR A 170 -9.98 -0.84 17.55
N ARG A 171 -9.19 -0.57 18.60
CA ARG A 171 -9.55 0.41 19.65
C ARG A 171 -9.65 1.84 19.13
N ALA A 172 -8.92 2.17 18.06
CA ALA A 172 -9.02 3.49 17.40
C ALA A 172 -10.32 3.68 16.62
N GLY A 173 -11.13 2.61 16.48
CA GLY A 173 -12.45 2.69 15.84
C GLY A 173 -12.44 2.46 14.33
N LEU A 174 -11.33 1.93 13.78
CA LEU A 174 -11.18 1.76 12.33
C LEU A 174 -11.98 0.59 11.74
N GLY A 175 -12.52 -0.32 12.57
CA GLY A 175 -13.22 -1.51 12.10
C GLY A 175 -12.32 -2.59 11.50
N PHE A 176 -11.01 -2.42 11.55
CA PHE A 176 -9.99 -3.36 11.10
C PHE A 176 -8.77 -3.33 12.07
N PRO A 177 -7.80 -4.25 12.00
CA PRO A 177 -7.62 -5.26 10.95
C PRO A 177 -8.66 -6.40 11.02
N GLN A 178 -8.98 -6.94 9.83
CA GLN A 178 -9.61 -8.26 9.75
C GLN A 178 -8.51 -9.32 9.87
N TYR A 179 -8.80 -10.43 10.55
CA TYR A 179 -7.81 -11.49 10.74
C TYR A 179 -8.17 -12.72 9.89
N SER A 180 -7.19 -13.23 9.16
CA SER A 180 -7.26 -14.48 8.41
C SER A 180 -6.21 -15.43 8.97
N ASN A 181 -6.65 -16.61 9.45
CA ASN A 181 -5.76 -17.58 10.08
C ASN A 181 -5.22 -18.57 9.02
N ASP A 182 -3.93 -18.51 8.76
CA ASP A 182 -3.24 -19.40 7.81
C ASP A 182 -3.12 -20.85 8.31
N ASP A 183 -3.23 -21.09 9.62
CA ASP A 183 -3.19 -22.45 10.17
C ASP A 183 -4.53 -23.20 9.99
N ALA A 184 -5.58 -22.50 9.62
CA ALA A 184 -6.93 -23.04 9.51
C ALA A 184 -7.36 -23.36 8.06
N VAL A 185 -6.44 -23.24 7.10
CA VAL A 185 -6.70 -23.45 5.65
C VAL A 185 -6.09 -24.74 5.16
#